data_796d4d6bd5462fe9b1c4a20e7e9c8f1a
#
_entry.id   796d4d6bd5462fe9b1c4a20e7e9c8f1a
#
_cell.length_a   1.000
_cell.length_b   1.000
_cell.length_c   1.000
_cell.angle_alpha   90.00
_cell.angle_beta   90.00
_cell.angle_gamma   90.00
#
_symmetry.space_group_name_H-M   'P 1'
#
loop_
_entity.id
_entity.type
_entity.pdbx_description
1 polymer ?
#
loop_
_entity_poly.entity_id
_entity_poly.type
_entity_poly.pdbx_seq_one_letter_code
_entity_poly.pdbx_strand_id
1 'polypeptide(L)'
;MMTPDDKLAVALWEADRHAAALSDALAEWAAEPALDMAQLEADRQLLRLADQILFRFTKLQDALGGRLVPATLRHLAEPIEEWAMRDRLDRLEKLGFLVVDDWLRWRELRNRLAHEYPDQPELRFAVLKAAIAAAGELVAAYRHWRQRLEPE
;
A
#
# COMPACT_ATOMS: atom_id res chain seq x y z
N MET A 1 -16.59 -5.68 -24.02
CA MET A 1 -15.17 -5.98 -23.71
C MET A 1 -14.50 -4.75 -23.11
N MET A 2 -13.78 -4.93 -22.03
CA MET A 2 -13.11 -3.82 -21.37
C MET A 2 -11.85 -3.39 -22.14
N THR A 3 -11.76 -2.10 -22.41
CA THR A 3 -10.56 -1.48 -22.99
C THR A 3 -9.48 -1.31 -21.93
N PRO A 4 -8.22 -1.02 -22.31
CA PRO A 4 -7.18 -0.65 -21.33
C PRO A 4 -7.59 0.53 -20.45
N ASP A 5 -8.28 1.53 -20.99
CA ASP A 5 -8.76 2.66 -20.20
C ASP A 5 -9.86 2.27 -19.21
N ASP A 6 -10.75 1.35 -19.59
CA ASP A 6 -11.76 0.81 -18.69
C ASP A 6 -11.12 0.06 -17.52
N LYS A 7 -10.10 -0.75 -17.80
CA LYS A 7 -9.37 -1.50 -16.78
C LYS A 7 -8.61 -0.56 -15.84
N LEU A 8 -8.03 0.49 -16.36
CA LEU A 8 -7.36 1.50 -15.55
C LEU A 8 -8.36 2.20 -14.62
N ALA A 9 -9.53 2.57 -15.14
CA ALA A 9 -10.58 3.21 -14.33
C ALA A 9 -11.02 2.32 -13.17
N VAL A 10 -11.19 1.01 -13.40
CA VAL A 10 -11.56 0.05 -12.36
C VAL A 10 -10.44 -0.08 -11.32
N ALA A 11 -9.18 -0.19 -11.77
CA ALA A 11 -8.04 -0.27 -10.88
C ALA A 11 -7.91 0.96 -9.98
N LEU A 12 -8.13 2.15 -10.54
CA LEU A 12 -8.10 3.40 -9.79
C LEU A 12 -9.26 3.49 -8.80
N TRP A 13 -10.45 3.07 -9.18
CA TRP A 13 -11.60 3.04 -8.28
C TRP A 13 -11.33 2.17 -7.05
N GLU A 14 -10.76 0.98 -7.25
CA GLU A 14 -10.41 0.07 -6.17
C GLU A 14 -9.32 0.66 -5.27
N ALA A 15 -8.23 1.16 -5.87
CA ALA A 15 -7.13 1.74 -5.12
C ALA A 15 -7.56 2.99 -4.35
N ASP A 16 -8.41 3.84 -4.93
CA ASP A 16 -8.95 5.04 -4.27
C ASP A 16 -9.68 4.68 -2.97
N ARG A 17 -10.49 3.62 -3.00
CA ARG A 17 -11.24 3.17 -1.82
C ARG A 17 -10.30 2.71 -0.70
N HIS A 18 -9.30 1.91 -1.03
CA HIS A 18 -8.33 1.44 -0.04
C HIS A 18 -7.49 2.59 0.49
N ALA A 19 -7.05 3.49 -0.37
CA ALA A 19 -6.25 4.65 0.03
C ALA A 19 -7.04 5.59 0.94
N ALA A 20 -8.30 5.86 0.63
CA ALA A 20 -9.15 6.73 1.46
C ALA A 20 -9.37 6.14 2.86
N ALA A 21 -9.72 4.86 2.95
CA ALA A 21 -9.92 4.19 4.23
C ALA A 21 -8.62 4.14 5.04
N LEU A 22 -7.49 3.87 4.38
CA LEU A 22 -6.19 3.84 5.03
C LEU A 22 -5.79 5.23 5.53
N SER A 23 -5.98 6.25 4.72
CA SER A 23 -5.68 7.64 5.10
C SER A 23 -6.48 8.08 6.33
N ASP A 24 -7.78 7.77 6.38
CA ASP A 24 -8.63 8.09 7.52
C ASP A 24 -8.15 7.38 8.79
N ALA A 25 -7.83 6.09 8.68
CA ALA A 25 -7.35 5.31 9.83
C ALA A 25 -5.98 5.81 10.32
N LEU A 26 -5.10 6.21 9.41
CA LEU A 26 -3.80 6.79 9.77
C LEU A 26 -3.96 8.11 10.51
N ALA A 27 -4.92 8.94 10.11
CA ALA A 27 -5.20 10.21 10.79
C ALA A 27 -5.71 9.97 12.22
N GLU A 28 -6.60 8.99 12.41
CA GLU A 28 -7.08 8.62 13.75
C GLU A 28 -5.93 8.13 14.63
N TRP A 29 -5.07 7.28 14.09
CA TRP A 29 -3.91 6.77 14.82
C TRP A 29 -2.96 7.92 15.22
N ALA A 30 -2.68 8.83 14.31
CA ALA A 30 -1.77 9.95 14.56
C ALA A 30 -2.29 10.89 15.65
N ALA A 31 -3.62 11.02 15.80
CA ALA A 31 -4.23 11.86 16.83
C ALA A 31 -3.98 11.32 18.24
N GLU A 32 -3.97 9.99 18.40
CA GLU A 32 -3.84 9.36 19.71
C GLU A 32 -3.21 7.96 19.56
N PRO A 33 -1.90 7.88 19.22
CA PRO A 33 -1.25 6.60 18.98
C PRO A 33 -0.98 5.83 20.27
N ALA A 34 -0.99 4.50 20.18
CA ALA A 34 -0.49 3.67 21.25
C ALA A 34 1.03 3.87 21.40
N LEU A 35 1.54 3.83 22.62
CA LEU A 35 2.96 4.04 22.91
C LEU A 35 3.73 2.72 22.99
N ASP A 36 3.04 1.62 23.29
CA ASP A 36 3.63 0.29 23.36
C ASP A 36 2.56 -0.79 23.11
N MET A 37 2.99 -2.03 23.05
CA MET A 37 2.09 -3.15 22.77
C MET A 37 1.09 -3.37 23.93
N ALA A 38 1.49 -3.15 25.18
CA ALA A 38 0.60 -3.31 26.32
C ALA A 38 -0.56 -2.32 26.25
N GLN A 39 -0.29 -1.07 25.92
CA GLN A 39 -1.33 -0.05 25.74
C GLN A 39 -2.26 -0.41 24.58
N LEU A 40 -1.70 -0.88 23.47
CA LEU A 40 -2.47 -1.29 22.32
C LEU A 40 -3.43 -2.43 22.65
N GLU A 41 -2.92 -3.48 23.30
CA GLU A 41 -3.73 -4.67 23.66
C GLU A 41 -4.79 -4.37 24.70
N ALA A 42 -4.56 -3.36 25.56
CA ALA A 42 -5.52 -2.96 26.58
C ALA A 42 -6.68 -2.09 26.04
N ASP A 43 -6.56 -1.57 24.83
CA ASP A 43 -7.56 -0.68 24.24
C ASP A 43 -8.15 -1.31 22.97
N ARG A 44 -9.40 -1.76 23.05
CA ARG A 44 -10.09 -2.43 21.95
C ARG A 44 -10.21 -1.55 20.71
N GLN A 45 -10.43 -0.25 20.89
CA GLN A 45 -10.58 0.66 19.77
C GLN A 45 -9.25 0.87 19.05
N LEU A 46 -8.15 1.02 19.79
CA LEU A 46 -6.81 1.13 19.21
C LEU A 46 -6.41 -0.16 18.50
N LEU A 47 -6.76 -1.31 19.08
CA LEU A 47 -6.45 -2.59 18.46
C LEU A 47 -7.20 -2.75 17.13
N ARG A 48 -8.49 -2.42 17.09
CA ARG A 48 -9.29 -2.43 15.85
C ARG A 48 -8.73 -1.47 14.82
N LEU A 49 -8.31 -0.30 15.26
CA LEU A 49 -7.72 0.71 14.36
C LEU A 49 -6.42 0.21 13.74
N ALA A 50 -5.54 -0.39 14.56
CA ALA A 50 -4.31 -1.00 14.06
C ALA A 50 -4.61 -2.10 13.04
N ASP A 51 -5.58 -2.97 13.33
CA ASP A 51 -6.00 -4.04 12.42
C ASP A 51 -6.52 -3.47 11.10
N GLN A 52 -7.29 -2.40 11.15
CA GLN A 52 -7.79 -1.73 9.96
C GLN A 52 -6.66 -1.14 9.11
N ILE A 53 -5.67 -0.51 9.74
CA ILE A 53 -4.50 0.04 9.06
C ILE A 53 -3.76 -1.09 8.33
N LEU A 54 -3.47 -2.19 9.02
CA LEU A 54 -2.74 -3.32 8.44
C LEU A 54 -3.53 -3.97 7.30
N PHE A 55 -4.83 -4.13 7.47
CA PHE A 55 -5.71 -4.69 6.45
C PHE A 55 -5.68 -3.83 5.18
N ARG A 56 -5.87 -2.51 5.34
CA ARG A 56 -5.90 -1.60 4.19
C ARG A 56 -4.53 -1.41 3.55
N PHE A 57 -3.46 -1.45 4.35
CA PHE A 57 -2.09 -1.44 3.83
C PHE A 57 -1.86 -2.65 2.90
N THR A 58 -2.26 -3.84 3.34
CA THR A 58 -2.16 -5.06 2.54
C THR A 58 -3.03 -4.96 1.28
N LYS A 59 -4.28 -4.52 1.42
CA LYS A 59 -5.21 -4.41 0.30
C LYS A 59 -4.75 -3.38 -0.73
N LEU A 60 -4.21 -2.25 -0.29
CA LEU A 60 -3.69 -1.25 -1.22
C LEU A 60 -2.49 -1.79 -2.00
N GLN A 61 -1.56 -2.49 -1.33
CA GLN A 61 -0.46 -3.14 -2.04
C GLN A 61 -0.96 -4.13 -3.08
N ASP A 62 -1.96 -4.95 -2.73
CA ASP A 62 -2.53 -5.93 -3.66
C ASP A 62 -3.18 -5.25 -4.86
N ALA A 63 -3.94 -4.19 -4.62
CA ALA A 63 -4.60 -3.43 -5.68
C ALA A 63 -3.57 -2.79 -6.62
N LEU A 64 -2.50 -2.21 -6.06
CA LEU A 64 -1.45 -1.58 -6.87
C LEU A 64 -0.66 -2.63 -7.66
N GLY A 65 -0.16 -3.66 -6.99
CA GLY A 65 0.70 -4.66 -7.63
C GLY A 65 -0.04 -5.52 -8.63
N GLY A 66 -1.24 -5.99 -8.27
CA GLY A 66 -2.00 -6.92 -9.09
C GLY A 66 -2.80 -6.29 -10.21
N ARG A 67 -3.25 -5.05 -10.06
CA ARG A 67 -4.14 -4.39 -11.02
C ARG A 67 -3.61 -3.09 -11.58
N LEU A 68 -3.17 -2.16 -10.74
CA LEU A 68 -2.77 -0.84 -11.21
C LEU A 68 -1.46 -0.87 -11.98
N VAL A 69 -0.49 -1.68 -11.56
CA VAL A 69 0.78 -1.83 -12.29
C VAL A 69 0.53 -2.24 -13.74
N PRO A 70 -0.15 -3.40 -14.02
CA PRO A 70 -0.39 -3.77 -15.40
C PRO A 70 -1.33 -2.80 -16.12
N ALA A 71 -2.36 -2.30 -15.45
CA ALA A 71 -3.32 -1.40 -16.08
C ALA A 71 -2.67 -0.09 -16.53
N THR A 72 -1.78 0.47 -15.70
CA THR A 72 -1.04 1.69 -16.06
C THR A 72 -0.16 1.47 -17.29
N LEU A 73 0.62 0.38 -17.29
CA LEU A 73 1.54 0.09 -18.38
C LEU A 73 0.79 -0.17 -19.69
N ARG A 74 -0.34 -0.89 -19.66
CA ARG A 74 -1.16 -1.11 -20.84
C ARG A 74 -1.81 0.17 -21.34
N HIS A 75 -2.26 1.04 -20.45
CA HIS A 75 -2.77 2.36 -20.80
C HIS A 75 -1.72 3.18 -21.55
N LEU A 76 -0.46 3.03 -21.18
CA LEU A 76 0.66 3.71 -21.84
C LEU A 76 1.19 2.94 -23.05
N ALA A 77 0.48 1.90 -23.49
CA ALA A 77 0.82 1.07 -24.66
C ALA A 77 2.16 0.34 -24.52
N GLU A 78 2.56 -0.01 -23.30
CA GLU A 78 3.75 -0.82 -23.08
C GLU A 78 3.45 -2.32 -23.33
N PRO A 79 4.33 -3.04 -24.02
CA PRO A 79 4.09 -4.45 -24.37
C PRO A 79 4.50 -5.41 -23.28
N ILE A 80 3.76 -5.43 -22.18
CA ILE A 80 4.15 -6.08 -20.92
C ILE A 80 3.82 -7.56 -20.80
N GLU A 81 3.20 -8.18 -21.81
CA GLU A 81 2.56 -9.50 -21.66
C GLU A 81 3.50 -10.58 -21.09
N GLU A 82 4.78 -10.55 -21.44
CA GLU A 82 5.75 -11.53 -20.97
C GLU A 82 6.76 -10.96 -19.97
N TRP A 83 6.51 -9.76 -19.47
CA TRP A 83 7.43 -9.13 -18.53
C TRP A 83 7.24 -9.69 -17.13
N ALA A 84 8.35 -9.99 -16.45
CA ALA A 84 8.33 -10.27 -15.02
C ALA A 84 7.91 -9.01 -14.25
N MET A 85 7.41 -9.20 -13.03
CA MET A 85 6.99 -8.07 -12.18
C MET A 85 8.14 -7.07 -11.98
N ARG A 86 9.38 -7.53 -11.79
CA ARG A 86 10.52 -6.63 -11.59
C ARG A 86 10.71 -5.69 -12.78
N ASP A 87 10.56 -6.21 -14.00
CA ASP A 87 10.71 -5.40 -15.21
C ASP A 87 9.58 -4.37 -15.32
N ARG A 88 8.38 -4.73 -14.93
CA ARG A 88 7.24 -3.82 -14.88
C ARG A 88 7.49 -2.68 -13.89
N LEU A 89 7.98 -3.01 -12.70
CA LEU A 89 8.30 -2.01 -11.67
C LEU A 89 9.43 -1.08 -12.13
N ASP A 90 10.48 -1.64 -12.73
CA ASP A 90 11.61 -0.85 -13.25
C ASP A 90 11.14 0.14 -14.32
N ARG A 91 10.23 -0.30 -15.19
CA ARG A 91 9.67 0.59 -16.22
C ARG A 91 8.83 1.71 -15.61
N LEU A 92 7.99 1.39 -14.62
CA LEU A 92 7.20 2.40 -13.92
C LEU A 92 8.09 3.42 -13.19
N GLU A 93 9.21 2.98 -12.63
CA GLU A 93 10.17 3.90 -12.00
C GLU A 93 10.75 4.86 -13.04
N LYS A 94 11.15 4.35 -14.20
CA LYS A 94 11.66 5.20 -15.29
C LYS A 94 10.63 6.21 -15.77
N LEU A 95 9.35 5.82 -15.75
CA LEU A 95 8.25 6.70 -16.14
C LEU A 95 7.81 7.64 -15.02
N GLY A 96 8.41 7.53 -13.83
CA GLY A 96 8.16 8.44 -12.73
C GLY A 96 6.95 8.12 -11.87
N PHE A 97 6.44 6.89 -11.91
CA PHE A 97 5.25 6.50 -11.13
C PHE A 97 5.56 6.02 -9.73
N LEU A 98 6.67 5.33 -9.54
CA LEU A 98 7.04 4.78 -8.23
C LEU A 98 8.56 4.63 -8.09
N VAL A 99 9.01 4.37 -6.86
CA VAL A 99 10.40 4.05 -6.54
C VAL A 99 10.45 2.57 -6.18
N VAL A 100 11.21 1.77 -6.93
CA VAL A 100 11.24 0.30 -6.78
C VAL A 100 11.71 -0.10 -5.39
N ASP A 101 12.75 0.56 -4.86
CA ASP A 101 13.26 0.23 -3.53
C ASP A 101 12.19 0.41 -2.44
N ASP A 102 11.38 1.46 -2.54
CA ASP A 102 10.26 1.67 -1.62
C ASP A 102 9.24 0.54 -1.74
N TRP A 103 8.87 0.16 -2.96
CA TRP A 103 7.93 -0.93 -3.20
C TRP A 103 8.42 -2.24 -2.57
N LEU A 104 9.68 -2.59 -2.77
CA LEU A 104 10.26 -3.81 -2.23
C LEU A 104 10.29 -3.79 -0.70
N ARG A 105 10.56 -2.63 -0.08
CA ARG A 105 10.54 -2.46 1.37
C ARG A 105 9.13 -2.65 1.93
N TRP A 106 8.11 -2.11 1.27
CA TRP A 106 6.71 -2.30 1.69
C TRP A 106 6.29 -3.77 1.58
N ARG A 107 6.72 -4.47 0.53
CA ARG A 107 6.47 -5.90 0.35
C ARG A 107 7.12 -6.72 1.47
N GLU A 108 8.34 -6.39 1.85
CA GLU A 108 9.01 -7.07 2.95
C GLU A 108 8.30 -6.86 4.27
N LEU A 109 7.87 -5.64 4.57
CA LEU A 109 7.08 -5.35 5.77
C LEU A 109 5.79 -6.15 5.80
N ARG A 110 5.09 -6.22 4.68
CA ARG A 110 3.89 -7.04 4.57
C ARG A 110 4.18 -8.50 4.89
N ASN A 111 5.27 -9.04 4.37
CA ASN A 111 5.67 -10.43 4.64
C ASN A 111 5.97 -10.63 6.13
N ARG A 112 6.61 -9.66 6.79
CA ARG A 112 6.89 -9.73 8.22
C ARG A 112 5.62 -9.69 9.07
N LEU A 113 4.59 -8.99 8.62
CA LEU A 113 3.29 -8.93 9.32
C LEU A 113 2.57 -10.29 9.34
N ALA A 114 2.94 -11.22 8.47
CA ALA A 114 2.41 -12.58 8.49
C ALA A 114 2.95 -13.41 9.65
N HIS A 115 4.03 -12.97 10.30
CA HIS A 115 4.61 -13.63 11.47
C HIS A 115 4.06 -13.00 12.74
N GLU A 116 3.70 -13.82 13.73
CA GLU A 116 3.06 -13.33 14.93
C GLU A 116 4.02 -12.96 16.06
N TYR A 117 5.28 -13.40 15.99
CA TYR A 117 6.31 -13.13 17.01
C TYR A 117 5.81 -13.34 18.44
N PRO A 118 5.38 -14.58 18.80
CA PRO A 118 4.88 -14.84 20.16
C PRO A 118 5.98 -14.53 21.19
N ASP A 119 5.58 -14.03 22.37
CA ASP A 119 6.47 -13.69 23.47
C ASP A 119 7.50 -12.60 23.18
N GLN A 120 7.31 -11.80 22.10
CA GLN A 120 8.20 -10.71 21.73
C GLN A 120 7.40 -9.41 21.50
N PRO A 121 6.81 -8.82 22.56
CA PRO A 121 5.93 -7.66 22.40
C PRO A 121 6.64 -6.44 21.84
N GLU A 122 7.90 -6.21 22.20
CA GLU A 122 8.66 -5.07 21.64
C GLU A 122 8.88 -5.23 20.14
N LEU A 123 9.16 -6.45 19.68
CA LEU A 123 9.35 -6.71 18.24
C LEU A 123 8.03 -6.56 17.48
N ARG A 124 6.93 -7.11 18.02
CA ARG A 124 5.62 -6.95 17.41
C ARG A 124 5.25 -5.48 17.25
N PHE A 125 5.50 -4.69 18.30
CA PHE A 125 5.19 -3.27 18.26
C PHE A 125 6.09 -2.51 17.26
N ALA A 126 7.38 -2.85 17.21
CA ALA A 126 8.30 -2.24 16.25
C ALA A 126 7.89 -2.54 14.79
N VAL A 127 7.47 -3.78 14.50
CA VAL A 127 6.98 -4.15 13.16
C VAL A 127 5.70 -3.39 12.84
N LEU A 128 4.77 -3.28 13.79
CA LEU A 128 3.54 -2.50 13.61
C LEU A 128 3.84 -1.03 13.30
N LYS A 129 4.72 -0.40 14.07
CA LYS A 129 5.08 1.01 13.85
C LYS A 129 5.72 1.20 12.48
N ALA A 130 6.61 0.28 12.07
CA ALA A 130 7.21 0.33 10.75
C ALA A 130 6.16 0.22 9.64
N ALA A 131 5.17 -0.66 9.82
CA ALA A 131 4.07 -0.84 8.87
C ALA A 131 3.17 0.39 8.80
N ILE A 132 2.89 1.03 9.93
CA ILE A 132 2.07 2.26 9.96
C ILE A 132 2.79 3.39 9.22
N ALA A 133 4.10 3.56 9.44
CA ALA A 133 4.90 4.54 8.71
C ALA A 133 4.90 4.23 7.20
N ALA A 134 5.10 2.97 6.83
CA ALA A 134 5.09 2.54 5.44
C ALA A 134 3.71 2.74 4.79
N ALA A 135 2.63 2.56 5.54
CA ALA A 135 1.27 2.79 5.05
C ALA A 135 1.08 4.25 4.62
N GLY A 136 1.59 5.20 5.41
CA GLY A 136 1.58 6.62 5.04
C GLY A 136 2.38 6.90 3.77
N GLU A 137 3.55 6.27 3.65
CA GLU A 137 4.38 6.38 2.45
C GLU A 137 3.65 5.80 1.22
N LEU A 138 2.99 4.66 1.38
CA LEU A 138 2.25 4.01 0.29
C LEU A 138 1.09 4.88 -0.20
N VAL A 139 0.33 5.48 0.71
CA VAL A 139 -0.75 6.42 0.35
C VAL A 139 -0.19 7.60 -0.45
N ALA A 140 0.92 8.19 0.01
CA ALA A 140 1.56 9.32 -0.69
C ALA A 140 2.04 8.90 -2.08
N ALA A 141 2.65 7.72 -2.19
CA ALA A 141 3.12 7.19 -3.47
C ALA A 141 1.95 6.96 -4.43
N TYR A 142 0.84 6.41 -3.95
CA TYR A 142 -0.35 6.21 -4.77
C TYR A 142 -0.93 7.55 -5.26
N ARG A 143 -1.00 8.55 -4.40
CA ARG A 143 -1.49 9.89 -4.78
C ARG A 143 -0.62 10.51 -5.86
N HIS A 144 0.70 10.37 -5.76
CA HIS A 144 1.64 10.80 -6.79
C HIS A 144 1.39 10.09 -8.12
N TRP A 145 1.20 8.77 -8.05
CA TRP A 145 0.90 7.93 -9.23
C TRP A 145 -0.36 8.43 -9.93
N ARG A 146 -1.41 8.64 -9.16
CA ARG A 146 -2.69 9.09 -9.69
C ARG A 146 -2.59 10.47 -10.35
N GLN A 147 -1.87 11.39 -9.73
CA GLN A 147 -1.64 12.72 -10.30
C GLN A 147 -0.89 12.63 -11.63
N ARG A 148 0.07 11.72 -11.71
CA ARG A 148 0.86 11.55 -12.94
C ARG A 148 0.03 10.99 -14.09
N LEU A 149 -1.07 10.30 -13.81
CA LEU A 149 -1.99 9.81 -14.82
C LEU A 149 -2.98 10.88 -15.30
N GLU A 150 -3.13 11.97 -14.57
CA GLU A 150 -4.03 13.04 -14.97
C GLU A 150 -3.47 13.78 -16.17
N PRO A 151 -4.34 14.16 -17.16
CA PRO A 151 -3.88 14.96 -18.29
C PRO A 151 -3.49 16.37 -17.82
N GLU A 152 -2.44 16.90 -18.46
CA GLU A 152 -1.99 18.27 -18.21
C GLU A 152 -3.00 19.30 -18.72
#